data_0678fd1298bd0a44f172177df512f513
#
_entry.id   0678fd1298bd0a44f172177df512f513
#
_cell.length_a   1.000
_cell.length_b   1.000
_cell.length_c   1.000
_cell.angle_alpha   90.00
_cell.angle_beta   90.00
_cell.angle_gamma   90.00
#
_symmetry.space_group_name_H-M   'P 1'
#
loop_
_entity.id
_entity.type
_entity.pdbx_description
1 polymer ?
#
loop_
_entity_poly.entity_id
_entity_poly.type
_entity_poly.pdbx_seq_one_letter_code
_entity_poly.pdbx_strand_id
1 'polypeptide(L)'
;SALLPEKGSTVLYLGAGHGTSISHLYDHLCGQNNQHGGRIVAVDLASRCLRDLTHLAKTRPGLVPVLGDARKHSAWGVLVPRRVDWLFQDVAQSGQVDIFISACKRFLNLDGIGLLSLKAASERWTGEGEEALFASVEDKLRDSGFEIEESIELTGYEDNHVLFVTRRIE
;
A
#
# COMPACT_ATOMS: atom_id res chain seq x y z
N SER A 1 1.34 14.89 -9.71
CA SER A 1 0.74 13.57 -9.84
C SER A 1 0.41 13.02 -8.46
N ALA A 2 -0.83 12.57 -8.25
CA ALA A 2 -1.29 11.97 -6.99
C ALA A 2 -0.60 10.62 -6.66
N LEU A 3 0.16 10.07 -7.60
CA LEU A 3 0.83 8.77 -7.45
C LEU A 3 1.96 8.77 -6.41
N LEU A 4 2.62 9.89 -6.21
CA LEU A 4 3.74 9.97 -5.27
C LEU A 4 3.35 10.79 -4.04
N PRO A 5 3.80 10.36 -2.85
CA PRO A 5 3.54 11.13 -1.63
C PRO A 5 4.35 12.43 -1.60
N GLU A 6 3.88 13.36 -0.80
CA GLU A 6 4.61 14.60 -0.53
C GLU A 6 5.93 14.31 0.19
N LYS A 7 7.00 14.98 -0.24
CA LYS A 7 8.31 14.84 0.41
C LYS A 7 8.24 15.20 1.88
N GLY A 8 8.87 14.39 2.72
CA GLY A 8 8.89 14.59 4.16
C GLY A 8 7.64 14.13 4.92
N SER A 9 6.66 13.57 4.22
CA SER A 9 5.46 13.02 4.88
C SER A 9 5.71 11.64 5.49
N THR A 10 4.75 11.17 6.29
CA THR A 10 4.70 9.79 6.79
C THR A 10 3.76 8.98 5.91
N VAL A 11 4.23 7.82 5.45
CA VAL A 11 3.48 6.92 4.59
C VAL A 11 3.39 5.52 5.17
N LEU A 12 2.34 4.80 4.82
CA LEU A 12 2.16 3.39 5.18
C LEU A 12 2.23 2.53 3.91
N TYR A 13 3.05 1.50 3.95
CA TYR A 13 3.23 0.56 2.86
C TYR A 13 2.94 -0.87 3.35
N LEU A 14 1.87 -1.47 2.84
CA LEU A 14 1.45 -2.82 3.16
C LEU A 14 1.91 -3.79 2.06
N GLY A 15 2.63 -4.83 2.44
CA GLY A 15 3.24 -5.76 1.50
C GLY A 15 4.55 -5.24 0.93
N ALA A 16 5.43 -4.80 1.80
CA ALA A 16 6.68 -4.12 1.44
C ALA A 16 7.70 -5.02 0.71
N GLY A 17 7.56 -6.33 0.82
CA GLY A 17 8.46 -7.28 0.19
C GLY A 17 9.90 -7.14 0.68
N HIS A 18 10.85 -7.37 -0.23
CA HIS A 18 12.29 -7.28 0.09
C HIS A 18 12.86 -5.86 0.05
N GLY A 19 12.04 -4.86 -0.29
CA GLY A 19 12.40 -3.46 -0.21
C GLY A 19 12.84 -2.79 -1.52
N THR A 20 12.66 -3.43 -2.66
CA THR A 20 13.03 -2.81 -3.95
C THR A 20 12.21 -1.54 -4.22
N SER A 21 10.89 -1.63 -4.17
CA SER A 21 10.00 -0.46 -4.32
C SER A 21 10.16 0.53 -3.17
N ILE A 22 10.38 0.03 -1.96
CA ILE A 22 10.64 0.84 -0.77
C ILE A 22 11.88 1.72 -0.95
N SER A 23 12.94 1.19 -1.53
CA SER A 23 14.16 1.97 -1.77
C SER A 23 13.92 3.16 -2.69
N HIS A 24 13.16 2.97 -3.78
CA HIS A 24 12.80 4.06 -4.69
C HIS A 24 11.86 5.08 -4.03
N LEU A 25 10.88 4.60 -3.29
CA LEU A 25 9.98 5.46 -2.53
C LEU A 25 10.74 6.29 -1.49
N TYR A 26 11.70 5.66 -0.81
CA TYR A 26 12.54 6.32 0.18
C TYR A 26 13.34 7.48 -0.43
N ASP A 27 13.96 7.25 -1.57
CA ASP A 27 14.74 8.29 -2.24
C ASP A 27 13.90 9.53 -2.58
N HIS A 28 12.66 9.31 -3.02
CA HIS A 28 11.73 10.41 -3.28
C HIS A 28 11.25 11.11 -2.01
N LEU A 29 10.80 10.32 -1.03
CA LEU A 29 10.12 10.81 0.18
C LEU A 29 11.09 11.44 1.18
N CYS A 30 12.21 10.78 1.40
CA CYS A 30 13.16 11.09 2.46
C CYS A 30 14.38 11.85 1.95
N GLY A 31 14.81 11.57 0.74
CA GLY A 31 16.06 12.10 0.20
C GLY A 31 17.29 11.50 0.88
N GLN A 32 18.45 12.03 0.56
CA GLN A 32 19.72 11.56 1.11
C GLN A 32 19.78 11.78 2.62
N ASN A 33 20.10 10.72 3.38
CA ASN A 33 20.14 10.75 4.84
C ASN A 33 18.87 11.30 5.51
N ASN A 34 17.74 11.09 4.85
CA ASN A 34 16.44 11.60 5.29
C ASN A 34 16.42 13.12 5.52
N GLN A 35 17.02 13.87 4.61
CA GLN A 35 17.03 15.33 4.67
C GLN A 35 15.64 15.97 4.63
N HIS A 36 14.65 15.27 4.08
CA HIS A 36 13.27 15.76 4.00
C HIS A 36 12.44 15.43 5.26
N GLY A 37 12.95 14.61 6.19
CA GLY A 37 12.23 14.24 7.40
C GLY A 37 11.07 13.28 7.18
N GLY A 38 11.09 12.49 6.11
CA GLY A 38 10.05 11.52 5.80
C GLY A 38 10.11 10.27 6.66
N ARG A 39 9.00 9.51 6.67
CA ARG A 39 8.91 8.22 7.35
C ARG A 39 8.10 7.23 6.52
N ILE A 40 8.62 6.02 6.40
CA ILE A 40 7.93 4.90 5.78
C ILE A 40 7.71 3.81 6.82
N VAL A 41 6.46 3.51 7.13
CA VAL A 41 6.10 2.33 7.92
C VAL A 41 5.86 1.21 6.92
N ALA A 42 6.79 0.25 6.85
CA ALA A 42 6.81 -0.82 5.85
C ALA A 42 6.44 -2.15 6.52
N VAL A 43 5.25 -2.65 6.20
CA VAL A 43 4.68 -3.85 6.83
C VAL A 43 4.78 -5.02 5.85
N ASP A 44 5.30 -6.15 6.32
CA ASP A 44 5.27 -7.41 5.59
C ASP A 44 5.06 -8.59 6.54
N LEU A 45 4.38 -9.62 6.04
CA LEU A 45 4.07 -10.83 6.78
C LEU A 45 5.26 -11.80 6.81
N ALA A 46 6.10 -11.79 5.78
CA ALA A 46 7.19 -12.74 5.61
C ALA A 46 8.43 -12.31 6.39
N SER A 47 8.91 -13.16 7.28
CA SER A 47 10.12 -12.89 8.08
C SER A 47 11.37 -12.70 7.22
N ARG A 48 11.44 -13.36 6.05
CA ARG A 48 12.53 -13.17 5.08
C ARG A 48 12.56 -11.74 4.54
N CYS A 49 11.39 -11.20 4.21
CA CYS A 49 11.26 -9.81 3.76
C CYS A 49 11.67 -8.85 4.86
N LEU A 50 11.23 -9.09 6.09
CA LEU A 50 11.58 -8.25 7.24
C LEU A 50 13.08 -8.21 7.51
N ARG A 51 13.78 -9.31 7.29
CA ARG A 51 15.24 -9.33 7.43
C ARG A 51 15.89 -8.36 6.44
N ASP A 52 15.46 -8.37 5.19
CA ASP A 52 15.99 -7.49 4.16
C ASP A 52 15.61 -6.03 4.40
N LEU A 53 14.36 -5.78 4.79
CA LEU A 53 13.88 -4.44 5.16
C LEU A 53 14.64 -3.88 6.37
N THR A 54 14.91 -4.71 7.37
CA THR A 54 15.69 -4.31 8.55
C THR A 54 17.13 -3.96 8.16
N HIS A 55 17.71 -4.71 7.24
CA HIS A 55 19.03 -4.40 6.71
C HIS A 55 19.06 -3.06 5.97
N LEU A 56 18.06 -2.79 5.14
CA LEU A 56 17.90 -1.48 4.48
C LEU A 56 17.75 -0.34 5.50
N ALA A 57 16.98 -0.56 6.55
CA ALA A 57 16.71 0.45 7.57
C ALA A 57 17.97 0.91 8.31
N LYS A 58 19.03 0.09 8.36
CA LYS A 58 20.29 0.45 8.99
C LYS A 58 20.95 1.68 8.37
N THR A 59 20.75 1.90 7.07
CA THR A 59 21.31 3.04 6.32
C THR A 59 20.25 4.02 5.82
N ARG A 60 18.98 3.82 6.22
CA ARG A 60 17.86 4.64 5.78
C ARG A 60 17.04 5.14 6.98
N PRO A 61 17.48 6.21 7.66
CA PRO A 61 16.73 6.80 8.76
C PRO A 61 15.31 7.18 8.33
N GLY A 62 14.30 6.80 9.12
CA GLY A 62 12.90 7.00 8.79
C GLY A 62 12.20 5.80 8.14
N LEU A 63 12.95 4.79 7.71
CA LEU A 63 12.37 3.51 7.30
C LEU A 63 12.13 2.65 8.55
N VAL A 64 10.87 2.28 8.78
CA VAL A 64 10.41 1.50 9.94
C VAL A 64 9.85 0.16 9.47
N PRO A 65 10.63 -0.92 9.48
CA PRO A 65 10.15 -2.26 9.15
C PRO A 65 9.23 -2.80 10.25
N VAL A 66 8.13 -3.41 9.83
CA VAL A 66 7.14 -4.01 10.75
C VAL A 66 6.79 -5.42 10.28
N LEU A 67 7.02 -6.42 11.14
CA LEU A 67 6.51 -7.77 10.91
C LEU A 67 5.03 -7.79 11.28
N GLY A 68 4.16 -7.98 10.31
CA GLY A 68 2.73 -7.98 10.56
C GLY A 68 1.90 -8.48 9.40
N ASP A 69 0.72 -8.95 9.74
CA ASP A 69 -0.33 -9.33 8.79
C ASP A 69 -1.20 -8.10 8.52
N ALA A 70 -1.30 -7.69 7.26
CA ALA A 70 -2.12 -6.54 6.86
C ALA A 70 -3.60 -6.70 7.29
N ARG A 71 -4.10 -7.93 7.41
CA ARG A 71 -5.45 -8.23 7.90
C ARG A 71 -5.63 -8.00 9.40
N LYS A 72 -4.54 -8.01 10.16
CA LYS A 72 -4.54 -7.96 11.63
C LYS A 72 -3.86 -6.68 12.14
N HIS A 73 -4.27 -5.55 11.58
CA HIS A 73 -3.63 -4.26 11.91
C HIS A 73 -3.82 -3.84 13.37
N SER A 74 -4.71 -4.46 14.14
CA SER A 74 -4.78 -4.24 15.58
C SER A 74 -3.50 -4.65 16.32
N ALA A 75 -2.76 -5.62 15.79
CA ALA A 75 -1.53 -6.10 16.41
C ALA A 75 -0.33 -5.16 16.25
N TRP A 76 -0.25 -4.41 15.14
CA TRP A 76 0.90 -3.56 14.81
C TRP A 76 0.53 -2.09 14.57
N GLY A 77 -0.76 -1.76 14.52
CA GLY A 77 -1.23 -0.42 14.16
C GLY A 77 -0.76 0.69 15.08
N VAL A 78 -0.40 0.37 16.33
CA VAL A 78 0.20 1.32 17.27
C VAL A 78 1.56 1.86 16.83
N LEU A 79 2.22 1.16 15.92
CA LEU A 79 3.51 1.57 15.35
C LEU A 79 3.35 2.64 14.25
N VAL A 80 2.13 2.86 13.78
CA VAL A 80 1.82 3.97 12.89
C VAL A 80 1.51 5.19 13.76
N PRO A 81 2.39 6.20 13.81
CA PRO A 81 2.33 7.23 14.85
C PRO A 81 1.14 8.17 14.74
N ARG A 82 0.55 8.27 13.57
CA ARG A 82 -0.63 9.10 13.26
C ARG A 82 -1.25 8.64 11.96
N ARG A 83 -2.43 9.17 11.62
CA ARG A 83 -3.00 8.94 10.28
C ARG A 83 -2.06 9.52 9.22
N VAL A 84 -2.05 8.86 8.06
CA VAL A 84 -1.19 9.20 6.94
C VAL A 84 -2.01 9.78 5.80
N ASP A 85 -1.36 10.50 4.89
CA ASP A 85 -1.99 11.05 3.69
C ASP A 85 -1.76 10.19 2.45
N TRP A 86 -0.95 9.14 2.59
CA TRP A 86 -0.62 8.22 1.51
C TRP A 86 -0.44 6.80 2.05
N LEU A 87 -1.15 5.86 1.44
CA LEU A 87 -1.10 4.44 1.80
C LEU A 87 -1.03 3.61 0.53
N PHE A 88 -0.08 2.70 0.48
CA PHE A 88 0.06 1.76 -0.64
C PHE A 88 -0.12 0.32 -0.14
N GLN A 89 -0.89 -0.48 -0.87
CA GLN A 89 -1.05 -1.90 -0.58
C GLN A 89 -0.74 -2.76 -1.81
N ASP A 90 0.19 -3.69 -1.62
CA ASP A 90 0.53 -4.75 -2.58
C ASP A 90 0.73 -6.07 -1.82
N VAL A 91 -0.36 -6.75 -1.52
CA VAL A 91 -0.34 -8.01 -0.78
C VAL A 91 -0.84 -9.16 -1.65
N ALA A 92 -0.24 -10.34 -1.50
CA ALA A 92 -0.59 -11.55 -2.25
C ALA A 92 -1.60 -12.43 -1.48
N GLN A 93 -2.53 -11.82 -0.77
CA GLN A 93 -3.55 -12.50 0.02
C GLN A 93 -4.91 -12.34 -0.64
N SER A 94 -5.79 -13.35 -0.52
CA SER A 94 -7.18 -13.18 -0.93
C SER A 94 -7.89 -12.15 -0.05
N GLY A 95 -8.92 -11.48 -0.58
CA GLY A 95 -9.61 -10.41 0.13
C GLY A 95 -8.84 -9.10 0.15
N GLN A 96 -8.02 -8.83 -0.86
CA GLN A 96 -7.18 -7.64 -0.96
C GLN A 96 -7.97 -6.34 -0.79
N VAL A 97 -9.17 -6.27 -1.36
CA VAL A 97 -10.02 -5.07 -1.32
C VAL A 97 -10.50 -4.79 0.10
N ASP A 98 -10.96 -5.81 0.82
CA ASP A 98 -11.41 -5.66 2.21
C ASP A 98 -10.27 -5.27 3.14
N ILE A 99 -9.09 -5.84 2.93
CA ILE A 99 -7.86 -5.46 3.66
C ILE A 99 -7.56 -3.98 3.41
N PHE A 100 -7.59 -3.55 2.16
CA PHE A 100 -7.33 -2.17 1.76
C PHE A 100 -8.31 -1.18 2.38
N ILE A 101 -9.60 -1.46 2.25
CA ILE A 101 -10.65 -0.59 2.80
C ILE A 101 -10.51 -0.45 4.32
N SER A 102 -10.31 -1.57 5.01
CA SER A 102 -10.13 -1.60 6.48
C SER A 102 -8.90 -0.80 6.91
N ALA A 103 -7.77 -0.97 6.23
CA ALA A 103 -6.54 -0.25 6.52
C ALA A 103 -6.70 1.26 6.25
N CYS A 104 -7.30 1.63 5.12
CA CYS A 104 -7.52 3.04 4.79
C CYS A 104 -8.46 3.72 5.80
N LYS A 105 -9.51 3.04 6.23
CA LYS A 105 -10.43 3.61 7.24
C LYS A 105 -9.74 3.87 8.58
N ARG A 106 -8.78 3.04 8.93
CA ARG A 106 -8.02 3.21 10.17
C ARG A 106 -6.89 4.22 10.06
N PHE A 107 -6.11 4.16 8.98
CA PHE A 107 -4.81 4.84 8.89
C PHE A 107 -4.78 6.02 7.94
N LEU A 108 -5.66 6.08 6.94
CA LEU A 108 -5.63 7.14 5.92
C LEU A 108 -6.54 8.31 6.34
N ASN A 109 -6.02 9.53 6.22
CA ASN A 109 -6.82 10.73 6.40
C ASN A 109 -7.91 10.86 5.33
N LEU A 110 -8.95 11.63 5.61
CA LEU A 110 -9.87 12.11 4.58
C LEU A 110 -9.08 12.91 3.54
N ASP A 111 -9.45 12.79 2.29
CA ASP A 111 -8.72 13.34 1.13
C ASP A 111 -7.34 12.71 0.89
N GLY A 112 -6.93 11.77 1.73
CA GLY A 112 -5.70 11.01 1.54
C GLY A 112 -5.77 10.07 0.33
N ILE A 113 -4.62 9.77 -0.24
CA ILE A 113 -4.47 8.90 -1.41
C ILE A 113 -4.16 7.47 -0.96
N GLY A 114 -5.02 6.56 -1.37
CA GLY A 114 -4.82 5.13 -1.22
C GLY A 114 -4.57 4.47 -2.57
N LEU A 115 -3.49 3.70 -2.65
CA LEU A 115 -3.13 2.95 -3.85
C LEU A 115 -3.25 1.45 -3.58
N LEU A 116 -4.07 0.78 -4.37
CA LEU A 116 -4.27 -0.67 -4.30
C LEU A 116 -3.71 -1.32 -5.56
N SER A 117 -2.63 -2.08 -5.39
CA SER A 117 -2.13 -2.99 -6.42
C SER A 117 -2.86 -4.33 -6.29
N LEU A 118 -3.82 -4.56 -7.17
CA LEU A 118 -4.65 -5.76 -7.16
C LEU A 118 -4.11 -6.81 -8.13
N LYS A 119 -3.85 -8.00 -7.60
CA LYS A 119 -3.47 -9.18 -8.38
C LYS A 119 -4.71 -10.05 -8.58
N ALA A 120 -5.18 -10.18 -9.82
CA ALA A 120 -6.34 -11.01 -10.13
C ALA A 120 -6.14 -12.47 -9.71
N ALA A 121 -4.96 -13.01 -9.91
CA ALA A 121 -4.61 -14.38 -9.55
C ALA A 121 -4.69 -14.68 -8.03
N SER A 122 -4.56 -13.67 -7.18
CA SER A 122 -4.66 -13.81 -5.73
C SER A 122 -6.10 -13.74 -5.22
N GLU A 123 -7.05 -13.33 -6.04
CA GLU A 123 -8.48 -13.30 -5.71
C GLU A 123 -9.14 -14.60 -6.15
N ARG A 124 -10.00 -15.14 -5.27
CA ARG A 124 -10.84 -16.31 -5.59
C ARG A 124 -12.09 -15.86 -6.35
N TRP A 125 -11.86 -15.39 -7.58
CA TRP A 125 -12.93 -14.89 -8.42
C TRP A 125 -13.66 -16.05 -9.13
N THR A 126 -14.97 -16.08 -9.01
CA THR A 126 -15.84 -17.10 -9.64
C THR A 126 -16.68 -16.55 -10.81
N GLY A 127 -16.52 -15.27 -11.10
CA GLY A 127 -17.22 -14.59 -12.19
C GLY A 127 -16.53 -14.70 -13.56
N GLU A 128 -17.09 -14.04 -14.55
CA GLU A 128 -16.57 -14.05 -15.93
C GLU A 128 -15.47 -13.00 -16.12
N GLY A 129 -14.20 -13.47 -16.18
CA GLY A 129 -13.06 -12.67 -16.62
C GLY A 129 -12.54 -11.64 -15.61
N GLU A 130 -11.35 -11.14 -15.89
CA GLU A 130 -10.66 -10.16 -15.06
C GLU A 130 -11.30 -8.77 -15.11
N GLU A 131 -11.85 -8.37 -16.27
CA GLU A 131 -12.54 -7.09 -16.42
C GLU A 131 -13.76 -6.99 -15.50
N ALA A 132 -14.52 -8.08 -15.36
CA ALA A 132 -15.65 -8.14 -14.44
C ALA A 132 -15.19 -8.06 -12.98
N LEU A 133 -14.07 -8.69 -12.65
CA LEU A 133 -13.45 -8.58 -11.32
C LEU A 133 -13.06 -7.12 -11.04
N PHE A 134 -12.37 -6.46 -11.95
CA PHE A 134 -11.92 -5.09 -11.74
C PHE A 134 -13.08 -4.09 -11.65
N ALA A 135 -14.13 -4.27 -12.47
CA ALA A 135 -15.36 -3.48 -12.36
C ALA A 135 -16.04 -3.66 -10.99
N SER A 136 -16.10 -4.90 -10.50
CA SER A 136 -16.64 -5.21 -9.17
C SER A 136 -15.83 -4.55 -8.05
N VAL A 137 -14.50 -4.54 -8.17
CA VAL A 137 -13.61 -3.87 -7.23
C VAL A 137 -13.83 -2.36 -7.22
N GLU A 138 -13.94 -1.74 -8.39
CA GLU A 138 -14.23 -0.31 -8.50
C GLU A 138 -15.54 0.06 -7.81
N ASP A 139 -16.60 -0.70 -8.07
CA ASP A 139 -17.90 -0.48 -7.43
C ASP A 139 -17.81 -0.59 -5.91
N LYS A 140 -17.11 -1.60 -5.42
CA LYS A 140 -16.92 -1.81 -3.98
C LYS A 140 -16.13 -0.67 -3.33
N LEU A 141 -15.10 -0.16 -4.00
CA LEU A 141 -14.32 0.98 -3.53
C LEU A 141 -15.20 2.24 -3.46
N ARG A 142 -15.98 2.52 -4.50
CA ARG A 142 -16.91 3.67 -4.51
C ARG A 142 -17.96 3.55 -3.41
N ASP A 143 -18.55 2.40 -3.24
CA ASP A 143 -19.55 2.13 -2.20
C ASP A 143 -18.98 2.24 -0.78
N SER A 144 -17.66 2.10 -0.65
CA SER A 144 -16.95 2.17 0.63
C SER A 144 -16.38 3.55 0.95
N GLY A 145 -16.68 4.57 0.16
CA GLY A 145 -16.26 5.95 0.42
C GLY A 145 -14.95 6.35 -0.23
N PHE A 146 -14.64 5.75 -1.37
CA PHE A 146 -13.46 6.09 -2.17
C PHE A 146 -13.87 6.61 -3.55
N GLU A 147 -13.25 7.70 -3.96
CA GLU A 147 -13.25 8.15 -5.35
C GLU A 147 -12.08 7.51 -6.10
N ILE A 148 -12.33 6.97 -7.27
CA ILE A 148 -11.28 6.39 -8.11
C ILE A 148 -10.77 7.49 -9.03
N GLU A 149 -9.53 7.92 -8.82
CA GLU A 149 -8.89 8.94 -9.65
C GLU A 149 -8.30 8.34 -10.92
N GLU A 150 -7.76 7.13 -10.82
CA GLU A 150 -7.12 6.45 -11.94
C GLU A 150 -7.11 4.94 -11.72
N SER A 151 -7.21 4.18 -12.80
CA SER A 151 -6.99 2.73 -12.83
C SER A 151 -5.94 2.44 -13.90
N ILE A 152 -4.80 1.90 -13.47
CA ILE A 152 -3.66 1.65 -14.34
C ILE A 152 -3.45 0.15 -14.48
N GLU A 153 -3.63 -0.38 -15.68
CA GLU A 153 -3.30 -1.77 -15.96
C GLU A 153 -1.78 -1.94 -16.09
N LEU A 154 -1.23 -2.79 -15.24
CA LEU A 154 0.19 -3.14 -15.26
C LEU A 154 0.33 -4.48 -15.95
N THR A 155 0.72 -4.46 -17.21
CA THR A 155 1.01 -5.67 -17.99
C THR A 155 2.43 -6.14 -17.69
N GLY A 156 2.56 -7.20 -16.93
CA GLY A 156 3.82 -7.87 -16.64
C GLY A 156 3.81 -9.32 -17.13
N TYR A 157 4.96 -9.96 -17.15
CA TYR A 157 5.21 -11.24 -17.81
C TYR A 157 4.35 -12.43 -17.32
N GLU A 158 3.73 -12.38 -16.15
CA GLU A 158 3.00 -13.54 -15.61
C GLU A 158 1.64 -13.24 -14.97
N ASP A 159 1.37 -12.01 -14.53
CA ASP A 159 0.12 -11.69 -13.82
C ASP A 159 -0.44 -10.33 -14.23
N ASN A 160 -1.72 -10.28 -14.52
CA ASN A 160 -2.42 -9.02 -14.73
C ASN A 160 -2.68 -8.34 -13.39
N HIS A 161 -2.04 -7.21 -13.21
CA HIS A 161 -2.25 -6.32 -12.07
C HIS A 161 -2.98 -5.06 -12.51
N VAL A 162 -3.82 -4.53 -11.63
CA VAL A 162 -4.37 -3.19 -11.78
C VAL A 162 -3.98 -2.38 -10.55
N LEU A 163 -3.45 -1.19 -10.78
CA LEU A 163 -3.22 -0.21 -9.73
C LEU A 163 -4.40 0.75 -9.70
N PHE A 164 -5.19 0.68 -8.63
CA PHE A 164 -6.25 1.65 -8.37
C PHE A 164 -5.68 2.79 -7.55
N VAL A 165 -5.75 4.00 -8.09
CA VAL A 165 -5.41 5.24 -7.38
C VAL A 165 -6.71 5.84 -6.87
N THR A 166 -6.86 5.88 -5.54
CA THR A 166 -8.09 6.30 -4.90
C THR A 166 -7.86 7.48 -3.96
N ARG A 167 -8.92 8.26 -3.76
CA ARG A 167 -9.00 9.28 -2.72
C ARG A 167 -10.08 8.90 -1.73
N ARG A 168 -9.75 8.92 -0.44
CA ARG A 168 -10.73 8.66 0.60
C ARG A 168 -11.62 9.87 0.81
N ILE A 169 -12.93 9.71 0.60
CA ILE A 169 -13.93 10.81 0.74
C ILE A 169 -14.89 10.60 1.93
N GLU A 170 -14.90 9.40 2.54
CA GLU A 170 -15.70 9.09 3.74
C GLU A 170 -14.93 8.30 4.80
#